data_132c69a99cb4c2f45d987c9421db3165
#
_entry.id   132c69a99cb4c2f45d987c9421db3165
#
_cell.length_a   1.000
_cell.length_b   1.000
_cell.length_c   1.000
_cell.angle_alpha   90.00
_cell.angle_beta   90.00
_cell.angle_gamma   90.00
#
_symmetry.space_group_name_H-M   'P 1'
#
loop_
_entity.id
_entity.type
_entity.pdbx_description
1 polymer ?
#
loop_
_entity_poly.entity_id
_entity_poly.type
_entity_poly.pdbx_seq_one_letter_code
_entity_poly.pdbx_strand_id
1 'polypeptide(L)'
;DGSKKYILEDASANQCQVAIALTDVDEDNLVICEMCKQFFHVKKTVALLKDPSKTDFFYQMGIDRVVCALNMITNIMEEQALMDEMTKMNPFDQGRIQIFELPISKHSKAAWKKLWELNFPKEIIIGCILRGEQSLIPRGDTRLMEGDILLIITSDKTKMNLVKEMTEYEVS
;
A
#
# COMPACT_ATOMS: atom_id res chain seq x y z
N ASP A 1 28.34 -11.69 11.15
CA ASP A 1 28.32 -11.10 9.82
C ASP A 1 27.64 -12.07 8.84
N GLY A 2 26.37 -11.80 8.53
CA GLY A 2 25.56 -12.64 7.64
C GLY A 2 26.02 -12.68 6.16
N SER A 3 26.95 -11.81 5.78
CA SER A 3 27.56 -11.82 4.45
C SER A 3 28.61 -12.92 4.27
N LYS A 4 28.85 -13.74 5.31
CA LYS A 4 29.79 -14.86 5.28
C LYS A 4 29.05 -16.18 5.15
N LYS A 5 29.44 -16.98 4.14
CA LYS A 5 28.78 -18.26 3.81
C LYS A 5 28.71 -19.21 5.02
N TYR A 6 29.81 -19.35 5.80
CA TYR A 6 29.86 -20.25 6.94
C TYR A 6 28.88 -19.84 8.06
N ILE A 7 28.59 -18.54 8.22
CA ILE A 7 27.59 -18.07 9.19
C ILE A 7 26.18 -18.50 8.77
N LEU A 8 25.88 -18.44 7.48
CA LEU A 8 24.60 -18.91 6.95
C LEU A 8 24.48 -20.45 7.02
N GLU A 9 25.59 -21.17 6.87
CA GLU A 9 25.66 -22.62 7.10
C GLU A 9 25.37 -22.97 8.56
N ASP A 10 26.04 -22.30 9.50
CA ASP A 10 25.81 -22.49 10.93
C ASP A 10 24.36 -22.15 11.34
N ALA A 11 23.76 -21.15 10.69
CA ALA A 11 22.36 -20.81 10.87
C ALA A 11 21.37 -21.76 10.17
N SER A 12 21.84 -22.83 9.52
CA SER A 12 21.02 -23.79 8.78
C SER A 12 20.15 -23.15 7.70
N ALA A 13 20.71 -22.18 6.98
CA ALA A 13 19.98 -21.44 5.93
C ALA A 13 19.37 -22.36 4.85
N ASN A 14 19.97 -23.53 4.60
CA ASN A 14 19.46 -24.56 3.68
C ASN A 14 18.11 -25.18 4.08
N GLN A 15 17.70 -25.00 5.33
CA GLN A 15 16.39 -25.46 5.84
C GLN A 15 15.32 -24.36 5.81
N CYS A 16 15.72 -23.13 5.48
CA CYS A 16 14.82 -21.98 5.46
C CYS A 16 14.05 -21.89 4.14
N GLN A 17 12.79 -21.49 4.21
CA GLN A 17 11.98 -21.20 3.02
C GLN A 17 12.08 -19.73 2.60
N VAL A 18 12.38 -18.86 3.55
CA VAL A 18 12.46 -17.41 3.34
C VAL A 18 13.72 -16.89 4.06
N ALA A 19 14.49 -16.05 3.38
CA ALA A 19 15.59 -15.30 3.97
C ALA A 19 15.25 -13.80 3.92
N ILE A 20 15.45 -13.11 5.03
CA ILE A 20 15.21 -11.68 5.15
C ILE A 20 16.51 -11.02 5.60
N ALA A 21 17.11 -10.19 4.76
CA ALA A 21 18.33 -9.44 5.06
C ALA A 21 17.97 -8.01 5.52
N LEU A 22 18.36 -7.67 6.75
CA LEU A 22 17.98 -6.43 7.44
C LEU A 22 19.22 -5.71 8.03
N THR A 23 20.39 -5.82 7.39
CA THR A 23 21.57 -5.13 7.87
C THR A 23 21.51 -3.63 7.50
N ASP A 24 22.42 -2.87 8.06
CA ASP A 24 22.53 -1.44 7.80
C ASP A 24 23.16 -1.08 6.45
N VAL A 25 23.69 -2.05 5.73
CA VAL A 25 24.40 -1.88 4.47
C VAL A 25 23.66 -2.58 3.34
N ASP A 26 23.25 -1.81 2.32
CA ASP A 26 22.47 -2.34 1.18
C ASP A 26 23.21 -3.46 0.45
N GLU A 27 24.51 -3.32 0.24
CA GLU A 27 25.36 -4.30 -0.43
C GLU A 27 25.45 -5.63 0.34
N ASP A 28 25.50 -5.56 1.69
CA ASP A 28 25.50 -6.75 2.52
C ASP A 28 24.14 -7.47 2.41
N ASN A 29 23.03 -6.74 2.38
CA ASN A 29 21.69 -7.30 2.20
C ASN A 29 21.56 -7.99 0.85
N LEU A 30 22.15 -7.42 -0.20
CA LEU A 30 22.20 -8.05 -1.52
C LEU A 30 22.97 -9.38 -1.45
N VAL A 31 24.20 -9.34 -0.94
CA VAL A 31 25.09 -10.52 -0.85
C VAL A 31 24.45 -11.63 -0.02
N ILE A 32 23.83 -11.32 1.11
CA ILE A 32 23.13 -12.29 1.96
C ILE A 32 22.01 -12.97 1.16
N CYS A 33 21.17 -12.18 0.49
CA CYS A 33 20.05 -12.72 -0.27
C CYS A 33 20.52 -13.59 -1.47
N GLU A 34 21.54 -13.14 -2.21
CA GLU A 34 22.13 -13.91 -3.30
C GLU A 34 22.70 -15.24 -2.81
N MET A 35 23.49 -15.24 -1.73
CA MET A 35 24.05 -16.46 -1.16
C MET A 35 22.95 -17.41 -0.70
N CYS A 36 21.93 -16.90 -0.01
CA CYS A 36 20.79 -17.70 0.40
C CYS A 36 20.11 -18.39 -0.80
N LYS A 37 20.00 -17.70 -1.91
CA LYS A 37 19.35 -18.21 -3.12
C LYS A 37 20.24 -19.19 -3.89
N GLN A 38 21.49 -18.82 -4.13
CA GLN A 38 22.41 -19.60 -4.99
C GLN A 38 23.00 -20.83 -4.28
N PHE A 39 23.39 -20.69 -3.01
CA PHE A 39 24.10 -21.78 -2.30
C PHE A 39 23.19 -22.58 -1.37
N PHE A 40 22.15 -21.95 -0.83
CA PHE A 40 21.25 -22.59 0.16
C PHE A 40 19.87 -22.91 -0.42
N HIS A 41 19.61 -22.55 -1.67
CA HIS A 41 18.35 -22.83 -2.38
C HIS A 41 17.09 -22.31 -1.65
N VAL A 42 17.24 -21.20 -0.93
CA VAL A 42 16.12 -20.54 -0.28
C VAL A 42 15.13 -20.04 -1.34
N LYS A 43 13.86 -20.39 -1.17
CA LYS A 43 12.83 -20.15 -2.20
C LYS A 43 12.48 -18.68 -2.36
N LYS A 44 12.56 -17.90 -1.29
CA LYS A 44 12.15 -16.48 -1.28
C LYS A 44 13.13 -15.64 -0.48
N THR A 45 13.57 -14.54 -1.09
CA THR A 45 14.47 -13.58 -0.47
C THR A 45 13.82 -12.21 -0.38
N VAL A 46 14.05 -11.53 0.74
CA VAL A 46 13.60 -10.17 1.00
C VAL A 46 14.79 -9.35 1.48
N ALA A 47 15.06 -8.22 0.85
CA ALA A 47 16.13 -7.33 1.25
C ALA A 47 15.58 -5.98 1.71
N LEU A 48 16.11 -5.48 2.83
CA LEU A 48 15.95 -4.07 3.21
C LEU A 48 16.88 -3.22 2.36
N LEU A 49 16.39 -2.08 1.88
CA LEU A 49 17.13 -1.12 1.07
C LEU A 49 16.96 0.28 1.66
N LYS A 50 18.08 1.03 1.74
CA LYS A 50 18.06 2.43 2.17
C LYS A 50 18.00 3.37 0.98
N ASP A 51 18.75 3.07 -0.09
CA ASP A 51 18.80 3.88 -1.30
C ASP A 51 17.77 3.41 -2.33
N PRO A 52 16.67 4.15 -2.55
CA PRO A 52 15.64 3.75 -3.50
C PRO A 52 16.11 3.61 -4.94
N SER A 53 17.20 4.28 -5.32
CA SER A 53 17.75 4.21 -6.68
C SER A 53 18.29 2.82 -7.04
N LYS A 54 18.63 1.99 -6.05
CA LYS A 54 19.15 0.63 -6.22
C LYS A 54 18.04 -0.43 -6.37
N THR A 55 16.77 -0.06 -6.28
CA THR A 55 15.65 -1.02 -6.25
C THR A 55 15.64 -1.92 -7.49
N ASP A 56 15.75 -1.34 -8.68
CA ASP A 56 15.73 -2.10 -9.94
C ASP A 56 16.94 -3.03 -10.04
N PHE A 57 18.11 -2.58 -9.58
CA PHE A 57 19.31 -3.39 -9.55
C PHE A 57 19.14 -4.64 -8.69
N PHE A 58 18.55 -4.52 -7.48
CA PHE A 58 18.29 -5.66 -6.61
C PHE A 58 17.35 -6.68 -7.25
N TYR A 59 16.29 -6.22 -7.94
CA TYR A 59 15.42 -7.12 -8.70
C TYR A 59 16.14 -7.81 -9.86
N GLN A 60 17.04 -7.08 -10.59
CA GLN A 60 17.85 -7.66 -11.66
C GLN A 60 18.82 -8.74 -11.14
N MET A 61 19.35 -8.56 -9.93
CA MET A 61 20.17 -9.55 -9.23
C MET A 61 19.35 -10.74 -8.68
N GLY A 62 18.06 -10.77 -8.93
CA GLY A 62 17.18 -11.90 -8.62
C GLY A 62 16.62 -11.91 -7.20
N ILE A 63 16.66 -10.80 -6.47
CA ILE A 63 15.99 -10.69 -5.18
C ILE A 63 14.47 -10.64 -5.39
N ASP A 64 13.72 -11.46 -4.64
CA ASP A 64 12.29 -11.62 -4.88
C ASP A 64 11.45 -10.45 -4.37
N ARG A 65 11.90 -9.80 -3.29
CA ARG A 65 11.26 -8.61 -2.71
C ARG A 65 12.29 -7.64 -2.15
N VAL A 66 12.08 -6.38 -2.43
CA VAL A 66 12.88 -5.28 -1.89
C VAL A 66 11.96 -4.35 -1.12
N VAL A 67 12.35 -4.00 0.09
CA VAL A 67 11.64 -3.05 0.95
C VAL A 67 12.55 -1.84 1.16
N CYS A 68 12.19 -0.70 0.56
CA CYS A 68 12.93 0.54 0.77
C CYS A 68 12.37 1.26 2.01
N ALA A 69 13.18 1.32 3.07
CA ALA A 69 12.80 1.96 4.33
C ALA A 69 12.48 3.44 4.15
N LEU A 70 13.26 4.16 3.35
CA LEU A 70 13.06 5.59 3.11
C LEU A 70 11.71 5.85 2.44
N ASN A 71 11.38 5.10 1.38
CA ASN A 71 10.10 5.23 0.70
C ASN A 71 8.92 4.93 1.63
N MET A 72 9.04 3.92 2.48
CA MET A 72 7.98 3.61 3.45
C MET A 72 7.78 4.75 4.46
N ILE A 73 8.87 5.28 5.01
CA ILE A 73 8.82 6.39 5.97
C ILE A 73 8.26 7.64 5.29
N THR A 74 8.72 7.97 4.09
CA THR A 74 8.22 9.13 3.33
C THR A 74 6.72 9.01 3.05
N ASN A 75 6.24 7.85 2.63
CA ASN A 75 4.81 7.63 2.43
C ASN A 75 4.00 7.84 3.72
N ILE A 76 4.48 7.29 4.85
CA ILE A 76 3.83 7.50 6.15
C ILE A 76 3.84 8.98 6.55
N MET A 77 4.95 9.68 6.33
CA MET A 77 5.05 11.12 6.63
C MET A 77 4.13 11.95 5.74
N GLU A 78 4.04 11.63 4.44
CA GLU A 78 3.10 12.26 3.52
C GLU A 78 1.64 12.01 3.95
N GLU A 79 1.30 10.78 4.34
CA GLU A 79 -0.01 10.45 4.88
C GLU A 79 -0.34 11.27 6.13
N GLN A 80 0.61 11.38 7.06
CA GLN A 80 0.42 12.17 8.28
C GLN A 80 0.35 13.69 8.03
N ALA A 81 1.10 14.18 7.04
CA ALA A 81 1.11 15.60 6.69
C ALA A 81 -0.15 16.03 5.91
N LEU A 82 -0.72 15.10 5.13
CA LEU A 82 -1.90 15.30 4.31
C LEU A 82 -3.19 14.86 5.02
N MET A 83 -3.20 14.75 6.36
CA MET A 83 -4.39 14.43 7.16
C MET A 83 -5.51 15.49 7.01
N ASP A 84 -5.92 15.74 5.79
CA ASP A 84 -7.28 16.10 5.41
C ASP A 84 -8.06 14.80 5.20
N GLU A 85 -9.27 14.74 5.65
CA GLU A 85 -10.31 13.70 5.72
C GLU A 85 -10.19 12.41 4.86
N MET A 86 -9.14 12.26 4.04
CA MET A 86 -8.92 11.09 3.17
C MET A 86 -7.58 10.41 3.48
N THR A 87 -7.65 9.21 4.03
CA THR A 87 -6.46 8.39 4.27
C THR A 87 -6.14 7.54 3.04
N LYS A 88 -4.93 7.69 2.52
CA LYS A 88 -4.43 6.88 1.40
C LYS A 88 -3.86 5.57 1.93
N MET A 89 -4.39 4.44 1.49
CA MET A 89 -3.80 3.14 1.75
C MET A 89 -2.63 2.85 0.81
N ASN A 90 -1.74 1.93 1.20
CA ASN A 90 -0.56 1.57 0.41
C ASN A 90 -0.89 1.34 -1.06
N PRO A 91 -0.16 1.97 -2.00
CA PRO A 91 -0.41 1.79 -3.42
C PRO A 91 -0.11 0.36 -3.87
N PHE A 92 -1.01 -0.23 -4.65
CA PHE A 92 -0.78 -1.49 -5.34
C PHE A 92 -0.08 -1.26 -6.68
N ASP A 93 0.68 -2.25 -7.14
CA ASP A 93 1.22 -2.30 -8.48
C ASP A 93 2.03 -1.05 -8.87
N GLN A 94 3.04 -0.73 -8.04
CA GLN A 94 3.93 0.44 -8.24
C GLN A 94 3.19 1.79 -8.31
N GLY A 95 2.04 1.90 -7.66
CA GLY A 95 1.25 3.13 -7.59
C GLY A 95 0.27 3.33 -8.75
N ARG A 96 0.10 2.34 -9.64
CA ARG A 96 -0.90 2.39 -10.70
C ARG A 96 -2.32 2.27 -10.19
N ILE A 97 -2.52 1.55 -9.09
CA ILE A 97 -3.80 1.43 -8.40
C ILE A 97 -3.66 2.05 -7.02
N GLN A 98 -4.57 2.91 -6.66
CA GLN A 98 -4.61 3.57 -5.36
C GLN A 98 -5.91 3.27 -4.67
N ILE A 99 -5.82 3.15 -3.35
CA ILE A 99 -6.95 2.93 -2.48
C ILE A 99 -7.00 4.11 -1.51
N PHE A 100 -8.19 4.68 -1.36
CA PHE A 100 -8.46 5.80 -0.46
C PHE A 100 -9.61 5.44 0.46
N GLU A 101 -9.53 5.91 1.69
CA GLU A 101 -10.63 5.95 2.63
C GLU A 101 -11.25 7.33 2.61
N LEU A 102 -12.56 7.41 2.41
CA LEU A 102 -13.31 8.65 2.42
C LEU A 102 -14.43 8.56 3.47
N PRO A 103 -14.32 9.26 4.58
CA PRO A 103 -15.38 9.30 5.57
C PRO A 103 -16.56 10.15 5.09
N ILE A 104 -17.77 9.70 5.34
CA ILE A 104 -19.02 10.47 5.08
C ILE A 104 -19.40 11.20 6.36
N SER A 105 -19.15 12.50 6.37
CA SER A 105 -19.53 13.37 7.49
C SER A 105 -21.04 13.67 7.48
N LYS A 106 -21.55 14.19 8.58
CA LYS A 106 -22.95 14.59 8.74
C LYS A 106 -23.41 15.61 7.71
N HIS A 107 -22.52 16.49 7.29
CA HIS A 107 -22.81 17.56 6.34
C HIS A 107 -22.39 17.22 4.90
N SER A 108 -21.97 16.00 4.64
CA SER A 108 -21.59 15.55 3.31
C SER A 108 -22.78 15.56 2.37
N LYS A 109 -22.60 16.11 1.17
CA LYS A 109 -23.59 16.05 0.08
C LYS A 109 -23.96 14.61 -0.32
N ALA A 110 -23.10 13.65 -0.03
CA ALA A 110 -23.28 12.23 -0.29
C ALA A 110 -24.11 11.52 0.80
N ALA A 111 -24.20 12.11 2.01
CA ALA A 111 -24.97 11.50 3.09
C ALA A 111 -26.45 11.34 2.68
N TRP A 112 -27.01 10.15 3.01
CA TRP A 112 -28.40 9.76 2.77
C TRP A 112 -28.76 9.56 1.28
N LYS A 113 -27.84 9.77 0.34
CA LYS A 113 -28.02 9.45 -1.09
C LYS A 113 -27.67 8.01 -1.41
N LYS A 114 -28.25 7.47 -2.46
CA LYS A 114 -27.85 6.19 -3.03
C LYS A 114 -26.64 6.38 -3.94
N LEU A 115 -25.80 5.37 -4.05
CA LEU A 115 -24.57 5.47 -4.86
C LEU A 115 -24.81 5.88 -6.30
N TRP A 116 -25.89 5.39 -6.94
CA TRP A 116 -26.22 5.79 -8.33
C TRP A 116 -26.59 7.28 -8.48
N GLU A 117 -27.01 7.94 -7.39
CA GLU A 117 -27.39 9.37 -7.40
C GLU A 117 -26.15 10.28 -7.40
N LEU A 118 -24.98 9.73 -7.05
CA LEU A 118 -23.75 10.49 -6.89
C LEU A 118 -22.92 10.59 -8.17
N ASN A 119 -23.27 9.84 -9.23
CA ASN A 119 -22.62 9.90 -10.54
C ASN A 119 -21.08 9.86 -10.48
N PHE A 120 -20.51 8.95 -9.70
CA PHE A 120 -19.06 8.77 -9.61
C PHE A 120 -18.42 8.56 -11.00
N PRO A 121 -17.22 9.13 -11.24
CA PRO A 121 -16.45 8.86 -12.45
C PRO A 121 -16.26 7.35 -12.68
N LYS A 122 -16.21 6.94 -13.96
CA LYS A 122 -16.08 5.51 -14.33
C LYS A 122 -14.77 4.88 -13.91
N GLU A 123 -13.74 5.70 -13.67
CA GLU A 123 -12.42 5.32 -13.22
C GLU A 123 -12.36 5.04 -11.71
N ILE A 124 -13.49 5.22 -11.02
CA ILE A 124 -13.61 5.06 -9.57
C ILE A 124 -14.50 3.89 -9.25
N ILE A 125 -14.01 3.02 -8.38
CA ILE A 125 -14.75 1.89 -7.84
C ILE A 125 -14.86 2.08 -6.32
N ILE A 126 -16.08 2.00 -5.79
CA ILE A 126 -16.28 1.87 -4.35
C ILE A 126 -16.27 0.37 -4.03
N GLY A 127 -15.16 -0.09 -3.48
CA GLY A 127 -14.93 -1.52 -3.21
C GLY A 127 -15.65 -2.00 -1.96
N CYS A 128 -15.74 -1.14 -0.93
CA CYS A 128 -16.37 -1.48 0.34
C CYS A 128 -16.88 -0.21 1.04
N ILE A 129 -17.87 -0.38 1.91
CA ILE A 129 -18.33 0.63 2.88
C ILE A 129 -18.14 0.06 4.28
N LEU A 130 -17.36 0.74 5.09
CA LEU A 130 -17.23 0.42 6.52
C LEU A 130 -18.28 1.22 7.27
N ARG A 131 -19.20 0.52 7.96
CA ARG A 131 -20.29 1.10 8.76
C ARG A 131 -20.22 0.56 10.18
N GLY A 132 -19.64 1.35 11.10
CA GLY A 132 -19.32 0.86 12.43
C GLY A 132 -18.41 -0.36 12.35
N GLU A 133 -18.81 -1.49 12.92
CA GLU A 133 -18.04 -2.75 12.88
C GLU A 133 -18.34 -3.63 11.65
N GLN A 134 -19.22 -3.19 10.75
CA GLN A 134 -19.63 -3.98 9.59
C GLN A 134 -18.95 -3.50 8.30
N SER A 135 -18.62 -4.45 7.44
CA SER A 135 -18.12 -4.20 6.08
C SER A 135 -19.20 -4.59 5.07
N LEU A 136 -19.59 -3.63 4.23
CA LEU A 136 -20.67 -3.81 3.23
C LEU A 136 -20.06 -3.76 1.83
N ILE A 137 -20.41 -4.74 1.00
CA ILE A 137 -20.13 -4.65 -0.44
C ILE A 137 -21.24 -3.82 -1.08
N PRO A 138 -20.93 -2.60 -1.58
CA PRO A 138 -21.96 -1.69 -2.05
C PRO A 138 -22.56 -2.13 -3.40
N ARG A 139 -23.80 -1.75 -3.59
CA ARG A 139 -24.51 -1.81 -4.88
C ARG A 139 -25.02 -0.42 -5.23
N GLY A 140 -25.46 -0.20 -6.45
CA GLY A 140 -25.95 1.11 -6.86
C GLY A 140 -27.05 1.68 -5.97
N ASP A 141 -27.94 0.82 -5.45
CA ASP A 141 -29.04 1.19 -4.55
C ASP A 141 -28.63 1.33 -3.08
N THR A 142 -27.37 1.05 -2.74
CA THR A 142 -26.85 1.22 -1.37
C THR A 142 -26.89 2.69 -0.98
N ARG A 143 -27.54 2.98 0.14
CA ARG A 143 -27.62 4.33 0.70
C ARG A 143 -26.44 4.58 1.62
N LEU A 144 -25.74 5.70 1.41
CA LEU A 144 -24.68 6.16 2.29
C LEU A 144 -25.27 6.79 3.54
N MET A 145 -24.62 6.55 4.67
CA MET A 145 -25.02 7.07 5.97
C MET A 145 -23.88 7.90 6.59
N GLU A 146 -24.24 8.78 7.48
CA GLU A 146 -23.26 9.48 8.33
C GLU A 146 -22.41 8.45 9.08
N GLY A 147 -21.09 8.68 9.12
CA GLY A 147 -20.12 7.78 9.75
C GLY A 147 -19.68 6.59 8.88
N ASP A 148 -20.23 6.45 7.66
CA ASP A 148 -19.69 5.49 6.71
C ASP A 148 -18.28 5.90 6.26
N ILE A 149 -17.40 4.91 6.05
CA ILE A 149 -16.11 5.13 5.40
C ILE A 149 -16.12 4.37 4.08
N LEU A 150 -15.99 5.09 2.97
CA LEU A 150 -15.93 4.50 1.63
C LEU A 150 -14.51 4.07 1.31
N LEU A 151 -14.30 2.81 0.95
CA LEU A 151 -13.06 2.33 0.38
C LEU A 151 -13.09 2.52 -1.14
N ILE A 152 -12.37 3.50 -1.62
CA ILE A 152 -12.34 3.93 -3.02
C ILE A 152 -11.09 3.41 -3.70
N ILE A 153 -11.26 2.76 -4.85
CA ILE A 153 -10.17 2.23 -5.67
C ILE A 153 -10.16 3.02 -6.99
N THR A 154 -9.01 3.56 -7.37
CA THR A 154 -8.85 4.28 -8.64
C THR A 154 -7.44 4.11 -9.21
N SER A 155 -7.34 4.18 -10.54
CA SER A 155 -6.07 4.29 -11.26
C SER A 155 -5.70 5.73 -11.60
N ASP A 156 -6.59 6.69 -11.36
CA ASP A 156 -6.41 8.10 -11.71
C ASP A 156 -6.59 9.01 -10.48
N LYS A 157 -5.45 9.50 -9.96
CA LYS A 157 -5.42 10.42 -8.81
C LYS A 157 -6.21 11.71 -9.04
N THR A 158 -6.24 12.20 -10.28
CA THR A 158 -6.88 13.49 -10.58
C THR A 158 -8.39 13.46 -10.34
N LYS A 159 -8.99 12.27 -10.43
CA LYS A 159 -10.43 12.07 -10.19
C LYS A 159 -10.81 12.14 -8.70
N MET A 160 -9.84 12.01 -7.79
CA MET A 160 -10.12 12.11 -6.35
C MET A 160 -10.60 13.50 -5.94
N ASN A 161 -10.12 14.56 -6.59
CA ASN A 161 -10.62 15.92 -6.33
C ASN A 161 -12.12 16.03 -6.67
N LEU A 162 -12.56 15.41 -7.76
CA LEU A 162 -13.99 15.36 -8.10
C LEU A 162 -14.82 14.61 -7.04
N VAL A 163 -14.27 13.52 -6.49
CA VAL A 163 -14.95 12.78 -5.42
C VAL A 163 -15.06 13.63 -4.16
N LYS A 164 -14.00 14.33 -3.80
CA LYS A 164 -14.02 15.30 -2.68
C LYS A 164 -15.12 16.35 -2.89
N GLU A 165 -15.15 17.03 -4.04
CA GLU A 165 -16.17 18.03 -4.35
C GLU A 165 -17.62 17.47 -4.28
N MET A 166 -17.80 16.20 -4.68
CA MET A 166 -19.11 15.54 -4.65
C MET A 166 -19.53 15.12 -3.22
N THR A 167 -18.58 14.97 -2.33
CA THR A 167 -18.81 14.51 -0.96
C THR A 167 -18.64 15.60 0.09
N GLU A 168 -17.93 16.70 -0.22
CA GLU A 168 -17.73 17.84 0.66
C GLU A 168 -18.99 18.71 0.88
N TYR A 169 -18.91 19.55 1.91
CA TYR A 169 -19.99 20.39 2.42
C TYR A 169 -20.67 21.29 1.39
N GLU A 170 -21.98 21.47 1.52
CA GLU A 170 -22.60 22.70 1.06
C GLU A 170 -22.21 23.82 2.01
N VAL A 171 -21.37 24.74 1.56
CA VAL A 171 -21.16 26.01 2.26
C VAL A 171 -22.44 26.81 2.10
N SER A 172 -23.18 26.95 3.21
CA SER A 172 -24.34 27.87 3.31
C SER A 172 -23.87 29.29 3.36
#